data_92243e30e266db07b05b5dd7c299c3ec
#
_entry.id   92243e30e266db07b05b5dd7c299c3ec
#
_cell.length_a   1.000
_cell.length_b   1.000
_cell.length_c   1.000
_cell.angle_alpha   90.00
_cell.angle_beta   90.00
_cell.angle_gamma   90.00
#
_symmetry.space_group_name_H-M   'P 1'
#
loop_
_entity.id
_entity.type
_entity.pdbx_description
1 polymer ?
#
loop_
_entity_poly.entity_id
_entity_poly.type
_entity_poly.pdbx_seq_one_letter_code
_entity_poly.pdbx_strand_id
1 'polypeptide(L)'
;MGHALARTVFGFGIARFFLGLGEAGNFPAAIKTVAEWFPKKERALATGIFNSGTNIGALVTPLVVPVITLKWGWRAAFIATGAIGFLWLFAWWALYRRPEEHPSISKAELAYIRSDPPDPVVKVPWARLLPHRQTWAFAIAKFMTDPIWWVYLFWLPDFLHKRHNLSLKDFGPPLVVVYLLADIGSIGGGWLSSSLIKRGWSVNEGRKLAMLICALAVLPIVFAAQASNVWVAVVLIGVAAAAHQGWSCNLFTTTSDMFPRHAVGSVVGIGGMAGAIGGMMIARLVGEILQRTGSYVPIFIIAASAYLAALLVFHLLSPKLEPVTLE
;
A
#
# COMPACT_ATOMS: atom_id res chain seq x y z
N MET A 1 -16.40 4.38 13.23
CA MET A 1 -17.53 4.25 14.17
C MET A 1 -18.78 3.62 13.54
N GLY A 2 -19.22 3.98 12.35
CA GLY A 2 -20.42 3.41 11.71
C GLY A 2 -20.52 1.89 11.68
N HIS A 3 -19.37 1.19 11.56
CA HIS A 3 -19.32 -0.28 11.66
C HIS A 3 -19.85 -0.83 12.99
N ALA A 4 -19.72 -0.10 14.09
CA ALA A 4 -20.24 -0.53 15.40
C ALA A 4 -21.77 -0.65 15.43
N LEU A 5 -22.47 0.03 14.53
CA LEU A 5 -23.92 -0.01 14.38
C LEU A 5 -24.39 -1.15 13.45
N ALA A 6 -23.49 -1.71 12.64
CA ALA A 6 -23.82 -2.76 11.69
C ALA A 6 -24.15 -4.07 12.41
N ARG A 7 -25.24 -4.72 11.98
CA ARG A 7 -25.71 -6.01 12.50
C ARG A 7 -25.79 -7.09 11.43
N THR A 8 -25.62 -6.70 10.17
CA THR A 8 -25.71 -7.60 9.01
C THR A 8 -24.51 -7.39 8.09
N VAL A 9 -24.20 -8.38 7.25
CA VAL A 9 -23.15 -8.28 6.22
C VAL A 9 -23.38 -7.06 5.32
N PHE A 10 -24.64 -6.82 4.93
CA PHE A 10 -25.01 -5.66 4.11
C PHE A 10 -24.74 -4.33 4.85
N GLY A 11 -25.07 -4.24 6.14
CA GLY A 11 -24.77 -3.08 6.97
C GLY A 11 -23.27 -2.81 7.09
N PHE A 12 -22.43 -3.85 7.23
CA PHE A 12 -20.98 -3.73 7.16
C PHE A 12 -20.51 -3.24 5.78
N GLY A 13 -21.09 -3.75 4.69
CA GLY A 13 -20.79 -3.33 3.33
C GLY A 13 -21.07 -1.83 3.12
N ILE A 14 -22.22 -1.35 3.58
CA ILE A 14 -22.56 0.09 3.53
C ILE A 14 -21.56 0.92 4.33
N ALA A 15 -21.23 0.51 5.56
CA ALA A 15 -20.29 1.23 6.40
C ALA A 15 -18.86 1.27 5.76
N ARG A 16 -18.45 0.20 5.09
CA ARG A 16 -17.20 0.13 4.31
C ARG A 16 -17.22 1.04 3.09
N PHE A 17 -18.35 1.09 2.38
CA PHE A 17 -18.50 1.96 1.21
C PHE A 17 -18.32 3.44 1.61
N PHE A 18 -19.01 3.89 2.66
CA PHE A 18 -18.88 5.27 3.14
C PHE A 18 -17.47 5.56 3.72
N LEU A 19 -16.84 4.57 4.37
CA LEU A 19 -15.46 4.70 4.82
C LEU A 19 -14.54 4.93 3.61
N GLY A 20 -14.66 4.11 2.56
CA GLY A 20 -13.84 4.24 1.35
C GLY A 20 -14.01 5.59 0.65
N LEU A 21 -15.26 6.12 0.57
CA LEU A 21 -15.52 7.47 0.05
C LEU A 21 -14.82 8.53 0.90
N GLY A 22 -14.86 8.41 2.24
CA GLY A 22 -14.20 9.36 3.15
C GLY A 22 -12.67 9.28 3.10
N GLU A 23 -12.11 8.09 2.91
CA GLU A 23 -10.65 7.87 2.86
C GLU A 23 -10.03 8.27 1.52
N ALA A 24 -10.77 8.24 0.42
CA ALA A 24 -10.25 8.49 -0.92
C ALA A 24 -9.54 9.85 -1.07
N GLY A 25 -9.98 10.87 -0.33
CA GLY A 25 -9.37 12.20 -0.32
C GLY A 25 -8.14 12.36 0.57
N ASN A 26 -7.88 11.43 1.50
CA ASN A 26 -6.86 11.61 2.54
C ASN A 26 -5.44 11.71 1.96
N PHE A 27 -5.04 10.74 1.14
CA PHE A 27 -3.70 10.72 0.56
C PHE A 27 -3.43 11.91 -0.38
N PRO A 28 -4.33 12.27 -1.33
CA PRO A 28 -4.20 13.48 -2.13
C PRO A 28 -4.12 14.76 -1.30
N ALA A 29 -4.91 14.88 -0.23
CA ALA A 29 -4.87 16.03 0.67
C ALA A 29 -3.53 16.13 1.42
N ALA A 30 -2.99 15.01 1.91
CA ALA A 30 -1.71 14.97 2.58
C ALA A 30 -0.56 15.38 1.64
N ILE A 31 -0.53 14.85 0.41
CA ILE A 31 0.47 15.24 -0.60
C ILE A 31 0.36 16.73 -0.95
N LYS A 32 -0.87 17.26 -1.07
CA LYS A 32 -1.08 18.69 -1.29
C LYS A 32 -0.52 19.52 -0.13
N THR A 33 -0.79 19.12 1.11
CA THR A 33 -0.26 19.79 2.31
C THR A 33 1.26 19.80 2.33
N VAL A 34 1.90 18.66 2.01
CA VAL A 34 3.36 18.57 1.87
C VAL A 34 3.87 19.54 0.80
N ALA A 35 3.18 19.63 -0.35
CA ALA A 35 3.57 20.53 -1.42
C ALA A 35 3.41 22.01 -1.05
N GLU A 36 2.47 22.34 -0.15
CA GLU A 36 2.25 23.71 0.37
C GLU A 36 3.28 24.13 1.41
N TRP A 37 3.75 23.18 2.25
CA TRP A 37 4.59 23.47 3.41
C TRP A 37 6.09 23.23 3.20
N PHE A 38 6.48 22.48 2.17
CA PHE A 38 7.86 22.07 1.95
C PHE A 38 8.36 22.43 0.56
N PRO A 39 9.60 22.97 0.42
CA PRO A 39 10.26 23.14 -0.86
C PRO A 39 10.50 21.75 -1.50
N LYS A 40 10.62 21.72 -2.84
CA LYS A 40 10.72 20.45 -3.63
C LYS A 40 11.77 19.48 -3.10
N LYS A 41 12.92 19.98 -2.67
CA LYS A 41 14.03 19.18 -2.15
C LYS A 41 13.70 18.41 -0.86
N GLU A 42 12.69 18.85 -0.07
CA GLU A 42 12.31 18.25 1.20
C GLU A 42 11.00 17.48 1.14
N ARG A 43 10.21 17.63 0.07
CA ARG A 43 8.90 16.96 -0.10
C ARG A 43 8.98 15.45 -0.02
N ALA A 44 10.04 14.84 -0.57
CA ALA A 44 10.21 13.38 -0.54
C ALA A 44 10.38 12.87 0.90
N LEU A 45 11.17 13.58 1.71
CA LEU A 45 11.36 13.23 3.13
C LEU A 45 10.06 13.44 3.92
N ALA A 46 9.40 14.57 3.75
CA ALA A 46 8.13 14.87 4.41
C ALA A 46 7.03 13.85 4.05
N THR A 47 6.94 13.47 2.77
CA THR A 47 6.04 12.42 2.30
C THR A 47 6.38 11.06 2.93
N GLY A 48 7.66 10.72 3.02
CA GLY A 48 8.13 9.49 3.66
C GLY A 48 7.75 9.44 5.15
N ILE A 49 7.92 10.54 5.87
CA ILE A 49 7.56 10.64 7.29
C ILE A 49 6.05 10.46 7.50
N PHE A 50 5.21 11.16 6.74
CA PHE A 50 3.77 10.99 6.91
C PHE A 50 3.29 9.58 6.51
N ASN A 51 3.89 9.01 5.46
CA ASN A 51 3.54 7.67 5.00
C ASN A 51 3.93 6.58 6.00
N SER A 52 4.99 6.79 6.81
CA SER A 52 5.34 5.87 7.90
C SER A 52 4.25 5.72 8.95
N GLY A 53 3.34 6.69 9.05
CA GLY A 53 2.18 6.60 9.93
C GLY A 53 1.25 5.42 9.59
N THR A 54 1.16 5.01 8.33
CA THR A 54 0.38 3.83 7.92
C THR A 54 0.99 2.54 8.49
N ASN A 55 2.30 2.44 8.48
CA ASN A 55 3.04 1.30 9.01
C ASN A 55 2.95 1.22 10.54
N ILE A 56 3.06 2.36 11.23
CA ILE A 56 2.83 2.44 12.68
C ILE A 56 1.43 1.94 13.02
N GLY A 57 0.40 2.35 12.26
CA GLY A 57 -0.95 1.84 12.39
C GLY A 57 -1.04 0.32 12.24
N ALA A 58 -0.38 -0.25 11.24
CA ALA A 58 -0.34 -1.69 10.99
C ALA A 58 0.36 -2.47 12.11
N LEU A 59 1.39 -1.90 12.75
CA LEU A 59 2.10 -2.51 13.88
C LEU A 59 1.31 -2.41 15.18
N VAL A 60 0.67 -1.27 15.46
CA VAL A 60 -0.04 -1.00 16.71
C VAL A 60 -1.41 -1.69 16.77
N THR A 61 -2.12 -1.75 15.64
CA THR A 61 -3.47 -2.32 15.57
C THR A 61 -3.57 -3.75 16.10
N PRO A 62 -2.70 -4.69 15.71
CA PRO A 62 -2.75 -6.08 16.22
C PRO A 62 -2.48 -6.22 17.71
N LEU A 63 -1.86 -5.23 18.35
CA LEU A 63 -1.58 -5.22 19.78
C LEU A 63 -2.75 -4.62 20.58
N VAL A 64 -3.34 -3.55 20.07
CA VAL A 64 -4.35 -2.74 20.79
C VAL A 64 -5.78 -3.25 20.55
N VAL A 65 -6.14 -3.56 19.32
CA VAL A 65 -7.52 -3.94 18.96
C VAL A 65 -7.97 -5.24 19.63
N PRO A 66 -7.13 -6.31 19.73
CA PRO A 66 -7.51 -7.51 20.47
C PRO A 66 -7.82 -7.23 21.95
N VAL A 67 -7.01 -6.41 22.60
CA VAL A 67 -7.21 -6.05 24.03
C VAL A 67 -8.54 -5.33 24.23
N ILE A 68 -8.85 -4.35 23.36
CA ILE A 68 -10.13 -3.63 23.41
C ILE A 68 -11.29 -4.59 23.16
N THR A 69 -11.14 -5.45 22.14
CA THR A 69 -12.19 -6.39 21.73
C THR A 69 -12.49 -7.41 22.82
N LEU A 70 -11.48 -7.94 23.49
CA LEU A 70 -11.64 -8.92 24.56
C LEU A 70 -12.26 -8.30 25.83
N LYS A 71 -11.93 -7.03 26.14
CA LYS A 71 -12.44 -6.36 27.35
C LYS A 71 -13.81 -5.76 27.17
N TRP A 72 -14.09 -5.15 26.00
CA TRP A 72 -15.31 -4.33 25.76
C TRP A 72 -16.08 -4.75 24.51
N GLY A 73 -15.67 -5.81 23.84
CA GLY A 73 -16.29 -6.31 22.62
C GLY A 73 -15.84 -5.57 21.36
N TRP A 74 -16.09 -6.20 20.19
CA TRP A 74 -15.63 -5.71 18.90
C TRP A 74 -16.20 -4.31 18.52
N ARG A 75 -17.40 -3.98 19.00
CA ARG A 75 -18.01 -2.65 18.76
C ARG A 75 -17.20 -1.53 19.40
N ALA A 76 -16.68 -1.77 20.61
CA ALA A 76 -15.84 -0.81 21.30
C ALA A 76 -14.53 -0.54 20.54
N ALA A 77 -13.97 -1.54 19.87
CA ALA A 77 -12.78 -1.35 19.01
C ALA A 77 -13.05 -0.36 17.86
N PHE A 78 -14.20 -0.49 17.16
CA PHE A 78 -14.58 0.47 16.11
C PHE A 78 -14.90 1.87 16.64
N ILE A 79 -15.45 1.97 17.84
CA ILE A 79 -15.72 3.27 18.47
C ILE A 79 -14.43 3.92 18.91
N ALA A 80 -13.54 3.20 19.59
CA ALA A 80 -12.28 3.73 20.08
C ALA A 80 -11.34 4.19 18.95
N THR A 81 -11.15 3.35 17.92
CA THR A 81 -10.33 3.72 16.76
C THR A 81 -10.91 4.88 15.98
N GLY A 82 -12.25 4.92 15.82
CA GLY A 82 -12.92 6.05 15.18
C GLY A 82 -12.86 7.35 16.01
N ALA A 83 -12.87 7.25 17.36
CA ALA A 83 -12.74 8.41 18.23
C ALA A 83 -11.37 9.10 18.09
N ILE A 84 -10.29 8.31 17.92
CA ILE A 84 -8.95 8.86 17.64
C ILE A 84 -8.96 9.70 16.35
N GLY A 85 -9.70 9.25 15.33
CA GLY A 85 -9.87 10.03 14.09
C GLY A 85 -10.55 11.38 14.31
N PHE A 86 -11.53 11.49 15.21
CA PHE A 86 -12.14 12.76 15.57
C PHE A 86 -11.20 13.68 16.36
N LEU A 87 -10.39 13.11 17.26
CA LEU A 87 -9.35 13.88 17.96
C LEU A 87 -8.35 14.47 16.96
N TRP A 88 -7.93 13.67 15.97
CA TRP A 88 -7.09 14.15 14.88
C TRP A 88 -7.76 15.26 14.07
N LEU A 89 -9.03 15.10 13.70
CA LEU A 89 -9.77 16.09 12.94
C LEU A 89 -9.86 17.44 13.69
N PHE A 90 -10.11 17.39 15.00
CA PHE A 90 -10.14 18.55 15.86
C PHE A 90 -8.76 19.24 15.92
N ALA A 91 -7.69 18.45 16.13
CA ALA A 91 -6.33 18.97 16.13
C ALA A 91 -5.96 19.60 14.77
N TRP A 92 -6.32 18.94 13.68
CA TRP A 92 -6.13 19.46 12.33
C TRP A 92 -6.84 20.81 12.13
N TRP A 93 -8.11 20.88 12.46
CA TRP A 93 -8.91 22.10 12.32
C TRP A 93 -8.39 23.25 13.19
N ALA A 94 -7.88 22.98 14.37
CA ALA A 94 -7.34 23.98 15.29
C ALA A 94 -5.94 24.47 14.86
N LEU A 95 -5.08 23.56 14.37
CA LEU A 95 -3.65 23.85 14.15
C LEU A 95 -3.32 24.15 12.69
N TYR A 96 -4.00 23.51 11.73
CA TYR A 96 -3.65 23.68 10.32
C TYR A 96 -4.08 25.06 9.80
N ARG A 97 -3.13 25.75 9.18
CA ARG A 97 -3.33 26.98 8.39
C ARG A 97 -2.46 26.85 7.15
N ARG A 98 -2.73 27.64 6.14
CA ARG A 98 -1.78 27.76 5.00
C ARG A 98 -0.53 28.49 5.47
N PRO A 99 0.66 28.26 4.86
CA PRO A 99 1.88 28.94 5.25
C PRO A 99 1.74 30.46 5.30
N GLU A 100 1.00 31.06 4.35
CA GLU A 100 0.76 32.51 4.29
C GLU A 100 -0.10 33.05 5.44
N GLU A 101 -0.94 32.21 6.01
CA GLU A 101 -1.92 32.56 7.06
C GLU A 101 -1.48 32.10 8.45
N HIS A 102 -0.33 31.41 8.53
CA HIS A 102 0.10 30.82 9.79
C HIS A 102 0.80 31.86 10.69
N PRO A 103 0.28 32.07 11.91
CA PRO A 103 0.72 33.19 12.75
C PRO A 103 2.17 33.07 13.25
N SER A 104 2.73 31.86 13.29
CA SER A 104 4.07 31.61 13.84
C SER A 104 5.17 31.54 12.80
N ILE A 105 4.86 31.66 11.50
CA ILE A 105 5.86 31.59 10.43
C ILE A 105 6.55 32.95 10.26
N SER A 106 7.88 32.91 10.25
CA SER A 106 8.68 34.10 9.94
C SER A 106 8.68 34.38 8.43
N LYS A 107 8.93 35.64 8.06
CA LYS A 107 9.08 36.04 6.64
C LYS A 107 10.21 35.28 5.95
N ALA A 108 11.29 34.95 6.67
CA ALA A 108 12.42 34.21 6.13
C ALA A 108 12.03 32.74 5.87
N GLU A 109 11.26 32.11 6.76
CA GLU A 109 10.75 30.75 6.61
C GLU A 109 9.74 30.65 5.47
N LEU A 110 8.82 31.61 5.35
CA LEU A 110 7.89 31.67 4.22
C LEU A 110 8.64 31.83 2.89
N ALA A 111 9.67 32.68 2.83
CA ALA A 111 10.51 32.80 1.63
C ALA A 111 11.24 31.50 1.30
N TYR A 112 11.70 30.75 2.32
CA TYR A 112 12.29 29.43 2.12
C TYR A 112 11.30 28.39 1.59
N ILE A 113 10.08 28.33 2.15
CA ILE A 113 9.01 27.44 1.68
C ILE A 113 8.67 27.74 0.19
N ARG A 114 8.72 29.03 -0.19
CA ARG A 114 8.42 29.51 -1.54
C ARG A 114 9.65 29.65 -2.44
N SER A 115 10.80 29.08 -2.04
CA SER A 115 12.06 29.19 -2.80
C SER A 115 12.03 28.53 -4.18
N ASP A 116 11.12 27.58 -4.40
CA ASP A 116 10.95 26.92 -5.70
C ASP A 116 9.95 27.69 -6.59
N PRO A 117 10.20 27.74 -7.90
CA PRO A 117 9.19 28.24 -8.83
C PRO A 117 7.92 27.39 -8.75
N PRO A 118 6.73 28.02 -8.86
CA PRO A 118 5.47 27.30 -8.83
C PRO A 118 5.44 26.23 -9.91
N ASP A 119 5.03 25.01 -9.54
CA ASP A 119 4.85 23.95 -10.53
C ASP A 119 3.70 24.34 -11.47
N PRO A 120 3.89 24.29 -12.79
CA PRO A 120 2.78 24.50 -13.72
C PRO A 120 1.72 23.42 -13.46
N VAL A 121 0.50 23.87 -13.13
CA VAL A 121 -0.64 22.99 -12.91
C VAL A 121 -1.17 22.54 -14.29
N VAL A 122 -0.45 21.64 -14.93
CA VAL A 122 -0.90 21.03 -16.19
C VAL A 122 -1.72 19.79 -15.82
N LYS A 123 -3.04 19.87 -16.00
CA LYS A 123 -3.92 18.71 -15.86
C LYS A 123 -3.82 17.87 -17.13
N VAL A 124 -3.35 16.64 -17.00
CA VAL A 124 -3.38 15.67 -18.10
C VAL A 124 -4.68 14.86 -18.00
N PRO A 125 -5.59 14.98 -18.97
CA PRO A 125 -6.78 14.15 -19.02
C PRO A 125 -6.42 12.66 -19.10
N TRP A 126 -7.13 11.80 -18.42
CA TRP A 126 -6.89 10.35 -18.47
C TRP A 126 -6.99 9.79 -19.89
N ALA A 127 -7.84 10.37 -20.73
CA ALA A 127 -7.98 10.02 -22.13
C ALA A 127 -6.64 10.08 -22.93
N ARG A 128 -5.71 10.95 -22.50
CA ARG A 128 -4.37 11.03 -23.10
C ARG A 128 -3.41 9.97 -22.56
N LEU A 129 -3.68 9.39 -21.40
CA LEU A 129 -2.84 8.39 -20.77
C LEU A 129 -3.22 6.95 -21.16
N LEU A 130 -4.52 6.70 -21.36
CA LEU A 130 -5.04 5.36 -21.68
C LEU A 130 -4.51 4.74 -22.99
N PRO A 131 -4.16 5.48 -24.06
CA PRO A 131 -3.58 4.89 -25.26
C PRO A 131 -2.17 4.32 -25.07
N HIS A 132 -1.46 4.71 -24.00
CA HIS A 132 -0.07 4.31 -23.81
C HIS A 132 0.03 2.94 -23.13
N ARG A 133 0.81 2.02 -23.72
CA ARG A 133 1.07 0.67 -23.20
C ARG A 133 1.67 0.70 -21.79
N GLN A 134 2.49 1.71 -21.50
CA GLN A 134 3.12 1.90 -20.19
C GLN A 134 2.09 2.14 -19.07
N THR A 135 0.96 2.81 -19.37
CA THR A 135 -0.15 2.97 -18.42
C THR A 135 -0.74 1.60 -18.05
N TRP A 136 -0.97 0.75 -19.06
CA TRP A 136 -1.51 -0.58 -18.84
C TRP A 136 -0.51 -1.53 -18.21
N ALA A 137 0.79 -1.41 -18.52
CA ALA A 137 1.84 -2.16 -17.85
C ALA A 137 1.77 -1.93 -16.33
N PHE A 138 1.68 -0.68 -15.90
CA PHE A 138 1.54 -0.32 -14.49
C PHE A 138 0.20 -0.78 -13.91
N ALA A 139 -0.92 -0.47 -14.57
CA ALA A 139 -2.27 -0.76 -14.08
C ALA A 139 -2.53 -2.26 -13.93
N ILE A 140 -2.12 -3.09 -14.91
CA ILE A 140 -2.29 -4.55 -14.84
C ILE A 140 -1.36 -5.15 -13.78
N ALA A 141 -0.12 -4.68 -13.66
CA ALA A 141 0.77 -5.13 -12.60
C ALA A 141 0.16 -4.83 -11.21
N LYS A 142 -0.40 -3.65 -10.99
CA LYS A 142 -1.14 -3.28 -9.77
C LYS A 142 -2.36 -4.17 -9.56
N PHE A 143 -3.17 -4.37 -10.61
CA PHE A 143 -4.34 -5.26 -10.56
C PHE A 143 -4.00 -6.69 -10.12
N MET A 144 -2.84 -7.21 -10.53
CA MET A 144 -2.41 -8.58 -10.21
C MET A 144 -1.76 -8.69 -8.83
N THR A 145 -1.04 -7.67 -8.36
CA THR A 145 -0.19 -7.79 -7.15
C THR A 145 -0.78 -7.13 -5.91
N ASP A 146 -1.51 -6.01 -6.02
CA ASP A 146 -2.17 -5.38 -4.87
C ASP A 146 -3.21 -6.29 -4.18
N PRO A 147 -3.98 -7.13 -4.92
CA PRO A 147 -4.86 -8.12 -4.30
C PRO A 147 -4.17 -9.03 -3.30
N ILE A 148 -2.92 -9.39 -3.55
CA ILE A 148 -2.15 -10.27 -2.66
C ILE A 148 -1.85 -9.56 -1.32
N TRP A 149 -1.58 -8.26 -1.35
CA TRP A 149 -1.45 -7.46 -0.13
C TRP A 149 -2.75 -7.46 0.71
N TRP A 150 -3.91 -7.34 0.05
CA TRP A 150 -5.20 -7.43 0.71
C TRP A 150 -5.47 -8.81 1.33
N VAL A 151 -4.96 -9.89 0.73
CA VAL A 151 -5.00 -11.24 1.35
C VAL A 151 -4.19 -11.24 2.64
N TYR A 152 -2.97 -10.68 2.67
CA TYR A 152 -2.17 -10.61 3.89
C TYR A 152 -2.84 -9.77 4.98
N LEU A 153 -3.48 -8.66 4.61
CA LEU A 153 -4.14 -7.78 5.59
C LEU A 153 -5.43 -8.40 6.18
N PHE A 154 -6.26 -9.02 5.37
CA PHE A 154 -7.60 -9.43 5.79
C PHE A 154 -7.71 -10.91 6.17
N TRP A 155 -6.93 -11.78 5.53
CA TRP A 155 -7.08 -13.23 5.70
C TRP A 155 -5.98 -13.87 6.54
N LEU A 156 -4.88 -13.17 6.83
CA LEU A 156 -3.81 -13.70 7.65
C LEU A 156 -4.28 -14.05 9.08
N PRO A 157 -5.08 -13.23 9.79
CA PRO A 157 -5.62 -13.62 11.09
C PRO A 157 -6.47 -14.89 11.03
N ASP A 158 -7.33 -15.05 10.02
CA ASP A 158 -8.15 -16.25 9.82
C ASP A 158 -7.28 -17.49 9.53
N PHE A 159 -6.25 -17.34 8.70
CA PHE A 159 -5.28 -18.40 8.44
C PHE A 159 -4.57 -18.86 9.74
N LEU A 160 -4.07 -17.92 10.53
CA LEU A 160 -3.40 -18.23 11.81
C LEU A 160 -4.35 -18.90 12.78
N HIS A 161 -5.60 -18.49 12.84
CA HIS A 161 -6.62 -19.12 13.65
C HIS A 161 -6.94 -20.54 13.19
N LYS A 162 -7.29 -20.73 11.91
CA LYS A 162 -7.71 -22.03 11.37
C LYS A 162 -6.59 -23.05 11.31
N ARG A 163 -5.37 -22.63 10.98
CA ARG A 163 -4.25 -23.56 10.75
C ARG A 163 -3.43 -23.82 12.01
N HIS A 164 -3.29 -22.83 12.88
CA HIS A 164 -2.42 -22.88 14.05
C HIS A 164 -3.16 -22.70 15.37
N ASN A 165 -4.51 -22.65 15.38
CA ASN A 165 -5.38 -22.46 16.54
C ASN A 165 -5.03 -21.24 17.40
N LEU A 166 -4.44 -20.19 16.80
CA LEU A 166 -4.18 -18.95 17.52
C LEU A 166 -5.49 -18.29 17.94
N SER A 167 -5.55 -17.85 19.17
CA SER A 167 -6.66 -17.04 19.67
C SER A 167 -6.42 -15.55 19.39
N LEU A 168 -7.48 -14.74 19.48
CA LEU A 168 -7.40 -13.30 19.22
C LEU A 168 -6.30 -12.60 20.06
N LYS A 169 -6.07 -13.05 21.29
CA LYS A 169 -5.03 -12.50 22.18
C LYS A 169 -3.59 -12.79 21.70
N ASP A 170 -3.41 -13.84 20.89
CA ASP A 170 -2.10 -14.34 20.47
C ASP A 170 -1.71 -13.82 19.06
N PHE A 171 -2.59 -13.10 18.38
CA PHE A 171 -2.33 -12.56 17.02
C PHE A 171 -1.27 -11.47 16.97
N GLY A 172 -1.09 -10.71 18.08
CA GLY A 172 -0.22 -9.54 18.10
C GLY A 172 1.19 -9.82 17.59
N PRO A 173 2.00 -10.67 18.26
CA PRO A 173 3.38 -10.92 17.88
C PRO A 173 3.55 -11.45 16.46
N PRO A 174 2.79 -12.46 15.96
CA PRO A 174 2.88 -12.92 14.58
C PRO A 174 2.62 -11.82 13.55
N LEU A 175 1.59 -11.01 13.71
CA LEU A 175 1.25 -9.94 12.78
C LEU A 175 2.28 -8.81 12.79
N VAL A 176 2.78 -8.46 13.99
CA VAL A 176 3.87 -7.46 14.11
C VAL A 176 5.11 -7.91 13.35
N VAL A 177 5.51 -9.19 13.45
CA VAL A 177 6.67 -9.71 12.71
C VAL A 177 6.45 -9.62 11.20
N VAL A 178 5.26 -10.00 10.70
CA VAL A 178 4.94 -9.92 9.27
C VAL A 178 5.03 -8.47 8.76
N TYR A 179 4.42 -7.52 9.47
CA TYR A 179 4.42 -6.12 9.02
C TYR A 179 5.79 -5.44 9.19
N LEU A 180 6.55 -5.81 10.22
CA LEU A 180 7.93 -5.33 10.38
C LEU A 180 8.82 -5.81 9.23
N LEU A 181 8.70 -7.08 8.83
CA LEU A 181 9.41 -7.61 7.67
C LEU A 181 8.97 -6.90 6.37
N ALA A 182 7.69 -6.58 6.23
CA ALA A 182 7.17 -5.81 5.10
C ALA A 182 7.83 -4.42 5.00
N ASP A 183 8.02 -3.73 6.12
CA ASP A 183 8.69 -2.43 6.16
C ASP A 183 10.17 -2.54 5.77
N ILE A 184 10.87 -3.54 6.30
CA ILE A 184 12.25 -3.84 5.91
C ILE A 184 12.33 -4.12 4.41
N GLY A 185 11.36 -4.86 3.87
CA GLY A 185 11.27 -5.18 2.45
C GLY A 185 11.03 -3.96 1.56
N SER A 186 10.23 -3.00 2.03
CA SER A 186 10.00 -1.73 1.33
C SER A 186 11.30 -0.95 1.14
N ILE A 187 12.06 -0.78 2.23
CA ILE A 187 13.36 -0.11 2.22
C ILE A 187 14.37 -0.90 1.39
N GLY A 188 14.46 -2.21 1.63
CA GLY A 188 15.40 -3.10 0.94
C GLY A 188 15.17 -3.18 -0.56
N GLY A 189 13.92 -3.23 -1.02
CA GLY A 189 13.58 -3.27 -2.44
C GLY A 189 13.94 -1.97 -3.17
N GLY A 190 13.69 -0.81 -2.54
CA GLY A 190 14.11 0.49 -3.07
C GLY A 190 15.64 0.64 -3.10
N TRP A 191 16.31 0.23 -2.02
CA TRP A 191 17.77 0.23 -1.92
C TRP A 191 18.42 -0.68 -2.98
N LEU A 192 17.85 -1.87 -3.21
CA LEU A 192 18.37 -2.84 -4.18
C LEU A 192 18.43 -2.25 -5.59
N SER A 193 17.31 -1.75 -6.10
CA SER A 193 17.28 -1.15 -7.44
C SER A 193 18.18 0.09 -7.56
N SER A 194 18.17 0.95 -6.54
CA SER A 194 19.01 2.13 -6.51
C SER A 194 20.50 1.78 -6.49
N SER A 195 20.89 0.72 -5.76
CA SER A 195 22.26 0.24 -5.70
C SER A 195 22.74 -0.33 -7.03
N LEU A 196 21.87 -1.07 -7.74
CA LEU A 196 22.18 -1.59 -9.08
C LEU A 196 22.42 -0.45 -10.07
N ILE A 197 21.52 0.55 -10.09
CA ILE A 197 21.63 1.72 -10.97
C ILE A 197 22.92 2.51 -10.66
N LYS A 198 23.25 2.72 -9.37
CA LYS A 198 24.52 3.38 -8.98
C LYS A 198 25.77 2.61 -9.41
N ARG A 199 25.66 1.28 -9.59
CA ARG A 199 26.74 0.43 -10.09
C ARG A 199 26.83 0.37 -11.62
N GLY A 200 26.07 1.21 -12.34
CA GLY A 200 26.10 1.34 -13.79
C GLY A 200 25.07 0.53 -14.57
N TRP A 201 24.13 -0.14 -13.89
CA TRP A 201 23.02 -0.80 -14.57
C TRP A 201 22.06 0.26 -15.12
N SER A 202 21.43 -0.02 -16.26
CA SER A 202 20.37 0.84 -16.76
C SER A 202 19.19 0.87 -15.78
N VAL A 203 18.40 1.96 -15.79
CA VAL A 203 17.17 2.07 -14.97
C VAL A 203 16.23 0.90 -15.26
N ASN A 204 16.06 0.53 -16.53
CA ASN A 204 15.24 -0.60 -16.94
C ASN A 204 15.69 -1.93 -16.33
N GLU A 205 16.97 -2.24 -16.40
CA GLU A 205 17.51 -3.48 -15.85
C GLU A 205 17.46 -3.49 -14.32
N GLY A 206 17.91 -2.42 -13.67
CA GLY A 206 17.93 -2.29 -12.22
C GLY A 206 16.54 -2.43 -11.59
N ARG A 207 15.51 -1.79 -12.17
CA ARG A 207 14.13 -1.92 -11.70
C ARG A 207 13.59 -3.33 -11.90
N LYS A 208 13.70 -3.87 -13.12
CA LYS A 208 13.14 -5.20 -13.43
C LYS A 208 13.85 -6.33 -12.69
N LEU A 209 15.16 -6.24 -12.50
CA LEU A 209 15.88 -7.22 -11.70
C LEU A 209 15.46 -7.17 -10.22
N ALA A 210 15.32 -5.98 -9.64
CA ALA A 210 14.81 -5.85 -8.28
C ALA A 210 13.40 -6.44 -8.14
N MET A 211 12.52 -6.16 -9.11
CA MET A 211 11.16 -6.74 -9.18
C MET A 211 11.21 -8.27 -9.35
N LEU A 212 12.12 -8.80 -10.16
CA LEU A 212 12.29 -10.25 -10.32
C LEU A 212 12.75 -10.91 -9.01
N ILE A 213 13.71 -10.33 -8.32
CA ILE A 213 14.17 -10.83 -7.01
C ILE A 213 13.02 -10.85 -6.02
N CYS A 214 12.22 -9.77 -5.95
CA CYS A 214 11.01 -9.74 -5.14
C CYS A 214 10.01 -10.83 -5.55
N ALA A 215 9.74 -11.02 -6.85
CA ALA A 215 8.83 -12.03 -7.35
C ALA A 215 9.27 -13.47 -6.96
N LEU A 216 10.58 -13.74 -7.05
CA LEU A 216 11.14 -15.04 -6.64
C LEU A 216 11.08 -15.22 -5.11
N ALA A 217 11.27 -14.15 -4.33
CA ALA A 217 11.20 -14.18 -2.87
C ALA A 217 9.78 -14.43 -2.34
N VAL A 218 8.74 -14.23 -3.14
CA VAL A 218 7.35 -14.61 -2.77
C VAL A 218 7.12 -16.11 -2.91
N LEU A 219 7.80 -16.82 -3.81
CA LEU A 219 7.53 -18.24 -4.12
C LEU A 219 7.44 -19.16 -2.88
N PRO A 220 8.32 -19.04 -1.87
CA PRO A 220 8.28 -19.92 -0.70
C PRO A 220 6.98 -19.84 0.13
N ILE A 221 6.11 -18.86 -0.09
CA ILE A 221 4.84 -18.73 0.65
C ILE A 221 3.94 -19.99 0.49
N VAL A 222 4.07 -20.72 -0.61
CA VAL A 222 3.29 -21.96 -0.85
C VAL A 222 3.47 -22.97 0.28
N PHE A 223 4.63 -22.97 0.94
CA PHE A 223 4.93 -23.87 2.06
C PHE A 223 4.32 -23.39 3.38
N ALA A 224 3.87 -22.14 3.48
CA ALA A 224 3.28 -21.61 4.71
C ALA A 224 1.99 -22.36 5.11
N ALA A 225 1.16 -22.76 4.12
CA ALA A 225 -0.05 -23.52 4.40
C ALA A 225 0.23 -24.92 4.98
N GLN A 226 1.40 -25.50 4.73
CA GLN A 226 1.79 -26.83 5.18
C GLN A 226 2.66 -26.79 6.44
N ALA A 227 3.16 -25.60 6.83
CA ALA A 227 4.01 -25.46 8.00
C ALA A 227 3.28 -25.90 9.28
N SER A 228 3.89 -26.78 10.04
CA SER A 228 3.39 -27.23 11.34
C SER A 228 3.69 -26.21 12.44
N ASN A 229 4.84 -25.53 12.35
CA ASN A 229 5.24 -24.48 13.28
C ASN A 229 4.71 -23.11 12.81
N VAL A 230 4.01 -22.41 13.69
CA VAL A 230 3.43 -21.08 13.41
C VAL A 230 4.51 -20.06 13.01
N TRP A 231 5.67 -20.09 13.62
CA TRP A 231 6.73 -19.11 13.33
C TRP A 231 7.37 -19.34 11.97
N VAL A 232 7.42 -20.59 11.49
CA VAL A 232 7.83 -20.90 10.12
C VAL A 232 6.82 -20.30 9.12
N ALA A 233 5.53 -20.48 9.36
CA ALA A 233 4.49 -19.85 8.55
C ALA A 233 4.59 -18.31 8.57
N VAL A 234 4.77 -17.72 9.76
CA VAL A 234 4.92 -16.27 9.97
C VAL A 234 6.12 -15.71 9.19
N VAL A 235 7.28 -16.39 9.25
CA VAL A 235 8.48 -15.96 8.51
C VAL A 235 8.27 -16.07 7.00
N LEU A 236 7.70 -17.17 6.50
CA LEU A 236 7.41 -17.35 5.08
C LEU A 236 6.45 -16.27 4.56
N ILE A 237 5.37 -15.98 5.29
CA ILE A 237 4.43 -14.92 4.94
C ILE A 237 5.08 -13.55 5.09
N GLY A 238 5.89 -13.34 6.12
CA GLY A 238 6.63 -12.09 6.33
C GLY A 238 7.62 -11.80 5.21
N VAL A 239 8.35 -12.81 4.73
CA VAL A 239 9.24 -12.68 3.56
C VAL A 239 8.43 -12.34 2.30
N ALA A 240 7.28 -12.98 2.10
CA ALA A 240 6.41 -12.66 0.98
C ALA A 240 5.82 -11.24 1.08
N ALA A 241 5.45 -10.78 2.28
CA ALA A 241 5.01 -9.42 2.53
C ALA A 241 6.14 -8.39 2.30
N ALA A 242 7.36 -8.70 2.73
CA ALA A 242 8.55 -7.91 2.46
C ALA A 242 8.82 -7.78 0.95
N ALA A 243 8.75 -8.90 0.25
CA ALA A 243 8.90 -8.96 -1.20
C ALA A 243 7.81 -8.16 -1.93
N HIS A 244 6.56 -8.23 -1.46
CA HIS A 244 5.47 -7.39 -2.00
C HIS A 244 5.78 -5.90 -1.85
N GLN A 245 6.21 -5.45 -0.69
CA GLN A 245 6.50 -4.03 -0.46
C GLN A 245 7.71 -3.56 -1.29
N GLY A 246 8.76 -4.39 -1.41
CA GLY A 246 9.89 -4.10 -2.30
C GLY A 246 9.48 -4.06 -3.77
N TRP A 247 8.61 -4.97 -4.21
CA TRP A 247 7.98 -4.96 -5.53
C TRP A 247 7.19 -3.67 -5.76
N SER A 248 6.28 -3.34 -4.85
CA SER A 248 5.40 -2.18 -4.96
C SER A 248 6.19 -0.87 -5.05
N CYS A 249 7.23 -0.70 -4.23
CA CYS A 249 8.12 0.45 -4.26
C CYS A 249 8.77 0.62 -5.65
N ASN A 250 9.29 -0.46 -6.24
CA ASN A 250 9.88 -0.40 -7.58
C ASN A 250 8.84 -0.16 -8.67
N LEU A 251 7.69 -0.81 -8.59
CA LEU A 251 6.59 -0.64 -9.54
C LEU A 251 6.10 0.82 -9.56
N PHE A 252 5.89 1.45 -8.40
CA PHE A 252 5.53 2.87 -8.33
C PHE A 252 6.60 3.77 -8.95
N THR A 253 7.89 3.46 -8.72
CA THR A 253 8.98 4.27 -9.27
C THR A 253 9.03 4.21 -10.79
N THR A 254 8.64 3.08 -11.42
CA THR A 254 8.57 2.99 -12.88
C THR A 254 7.63 4.03 -13.50
N THR A 255 6.60 4.49 -12.79
CA THR A 255 5.73 5.56 -13.31
C THR A 255 6.49 6.87 -13.47
N SER A 256 7.37 7.20 -12.50
CA SER A 256 8.21 8.40 -12.59
C SER A 256 9.35 8.26 -13.60
N ASP A 257 9.77 7.02 -13.89
CA ASP A 257 10.77 6.74 -14.91
C ASP A 257 10.21 6.88 -16.33
N MET A 258 8.91 6.56 -16.52
CA MET A 258 8.25 6.53 -17.85
C MET A 258 7.39 7.76 -18.15
N PHE A 259 6.89 8.48 -17.16
CA PHE A 259 5.93 9.56 -17.38
C PHE A 259 6.47 10.91 -16.89
N PRO A 260 6.14 12.02 -17.59
CA PRO A 260 6.47 13.36 -17.10
C PRO A 260 5.78 13.63 -15.75
N ARG A 261 6.42 14.42 -14.89
CA ARG A 261 5.99 14.64 -13.49
C ARG A 261 4.52 15.00 -13.33
N HIS A 262 3.98 15.82 -14.22
CA HIS A 262 2.58 16.27 -14.19
C HIS A 262 1.56 15.16 -14.52
N ALA A 263 1.99 14.05 -15.13
CA ALA A 263 1.15 12.90 -15.47
C ALA A 263 1.23 11.77 -14.43
N VAL A 264 2.32 11.69 -13.66
CA VAL A 264 2.57 10.59 -12.71
C VAL A 264 1.39 10.37 -11.75
N GLY A 265 0.85 11.44 -11.16
CA GLY A 265 -0.29 11.32 -10.23
C GLY A 265 -1.53 10.69 -10.88
N SER A 266 -1.82 11.01 -12.14
CA SER A 266 -2.95 10.43 -12.86
C SER A 266 -2.72 8.96 -13.21
N VAL A 267 -1.50 8.58 -13.62
CA VAL A 267 -1.13 7.17 -13.89
C VAL A 267 -1.21 6.34 -12.60
N VAL A 268 -0.69 6.88 -11.50
CA VAL A 268 -0.80 6.25 -10.18
C VAL A 268 -2.25 6.07 -9.76
N GLY A 269 -3.13 7.06 -10.03
CA GLY A 269 -4.56 6.97 -9.80
C GLY A 269 -5.24 5.85 -10.60
N ILE A 270 -4.91 5.72 -11.91
CA ILE A 270 -5.41 4.63 -12.76
C ILE A 270 -4.98 3.26 -12.21
N GLY A 271 -3.70 3.12 -11.86
CA GLY A 271 -3.20 1.87 -11.27
C GLY A 271 -3.79 1.57 -9.90
N GLY A 272 -3.98 2.59 -9.04
CA GLY A 272 -4.65 2.44 -7.75
C GLY A 272 -6.09 1.95 -7.89
N MET A 273 -6.84 2.47 -8.87
CA MET A 273 -8.18 1.99 -9.19
C MET A 273 -8.14 0.52 -9.66
N ALA A 274 -7.20 0.16 -10.54
CA ALA A 274 -7.03 -1.22 -10.98
C ALA A 274 -6.71 -2.16 -9.82
N GLY A 275 -5.79 -1.77 -8.91
CA GLY A 275 -5.46 -2.53 -7.70
C GLY A 275 -6.65 -2.70 -6.76
N ALA A 276 -7.48 -1.64 -6.59
CA ALA A 276 -8.69 -1.71 -5.76
C ALA A 276 -9.73 -2.68 -6.34
N ILE A 277 -9.94 -2.66 -7.67
CA ILE A 277 -10.83 -3.62 -8.36
C ILE A 277 -10.31 -5.04 -8.15
N GLY A 278 -9.01 -5.27 -8.34
CA GLY A 278 -8.38 -6.57 -8.06
C GLY A 278 -8.58 -7.01 -6.60
N GLY A 279 -8.46 -6.07 -5.65
CA GLY A 279 -8.70 -6.31 -4.22
C GLY A 279 -10.14 -6.75 -3.91
N MET A 280 -11.14 -6.16 -4.56
CA MET A 280 -12.53 -6.63 -4.44
C MET A 280 -12.71 -8.05 -5.00
N MET A 281 -12.10 -8.33 -6.15
CA MET A 281 -12.20 -9.65 -6.79
C MET A 281 -11.52 -10.74 -5.95
N ILE A 282 -10.32 -10.48 -5.41
CA ILE A 282 -9.60 -11.47 -4.61
C ILE A 282 -10.32 -11.77 -3.29
N ALA A 283 -10.96 -10.77 -2.66
CA ALA A 283 -11.70 -10.97 -1.43
C ALA A 283 -12.84 -11.99 -1.62
N ARG A 284 -13.57 -11.88 -2.73
CA ARG A 284 -14.60 -12.86 -3.12
C ARG A 284 -14.00 -14.20 -3.44
N LEU A 285 -12.94 -14.23 -4.28
CA LEU A 285 -12.28 -15.46 -4.71
C LEU A 285 -11.75 -16.27 -3.52
N VAL A 286 -11.09 -15.61 -2.59
CA VAL A 286 -10.58 -16.25 -1.36
C VAL A 286 -11.73 -16.85 -0.55
N GLY A 287 -12.82 -16.10 -0.37
CA GLY A 287 -14.02 -16.61 0.31
C GLY A 287 -14.59 -17.86 -0.35
N GLU A 288 -14.73 -17.87 -1.68
CA GLU A 288 -15.21 -19.03 -2.45
C GLU A 288 -14.26 -20.23 -2.36
N ILE A 289 -12.94 -20.00 -2.47
CA ILE A 289 -11.93 -21.07 -2.32
C ILE A 289 -12.03 -21.70 -0.93
N LEU A 290 -12.07 -20.90 0.11
CA LEU A 290 -12.13 -21.40 1.48
C LEU A 290 -13.44 -22.15 1.77
N GLN A 291 -14.58 -21.67 1.25
CA GLN A 291 -15.87 -22.37 1.39
C GLN A 291 -15.88 -23.72 0.68
N ARG A 292 -15.23 -23.83 -0.48
CA ARG A 292 -15.22 -25.09 -1.28
C ARG A 292 -14.14 -26.08 -0.83
N THR A 293 -12.97 -25.58 -0.44
CA THR A 293 -11.79 -26.43 -0.20
C THR A 293 -11.36 -26.50 1.26
N GLY A 294 -11.75 -25.53 2.09
CA GLY A 294 -11.25 -25.38 3.46
C GLY A 294 -9.74 -25.08 3.54
N SER A 295 -9.06 -24.86 2.41
CA SER A 295 -7.60 -24.82 2.34
C SER A 295 -7.06 -23.49 1.85
N TYR A 296 -5.98 -23.03 2.47
CA TYR A 296 -5.22 -21.84 2.04
C TYR A 296 -4.19 -22.13 0.94
N VAL A 297 -3.94 -23.43 0.61
CA VAL A 297 -2.95 -23.81 -0.41
C VAL A 297 -3.21 -23.17 -1.77
N PRO A 298 -4.45 -23.19 -2.34
CA PRO A 298 -4.69 -22.53 -3.62
C PRO A 298 -4.46 -21.02 -3.58
N ILE A 299 -4.77 -20.38 -2.44
CA ILE A 299 -4.59 -18.93 -2.24
C ILE A 299 -3.11 -18.58 -2.27
N PHE A 300 -2.26 -19.36 -1.60
CA PHE A 300 -0.82 -19.13 -1.60
C PHE A 300 -0.15 -19.48 -2.93
N ILE A 301 -0.70 -20.41 -3.70
CA ILE A 301 -0.26 -20.66 -5.08
C ILE A 301 -0.57 -19.45 -5.96
N ILE A 302 -1.77 -18.88 -5.85
CA ILE A 302 -2.13 -17.63 -6.55
C ILE A 302 -1.17 -16.52 -6.14
N ALA A 303 -0.91 -16.33 -4.83
CA ALA A 303 0.01 -15.32 -4.34
C ALA A 303 1.42 -15.51 -4.90
N ALA A 304 1.95 -16.73 -4.90
CA ALA A 304 3.28 -17.06 -5.40
C ALA A 304 3.43 -16.79 -6.90
N SER A 305 2.41 -17.11 -7.70
CA SER A 305 2.46 -16.98 -9.16
C SER A 305 2.20 -15.56 -9.66
N ALA A 306 1.44 -14.77 -8.90
CA ALA A 306 0.96 -13.46 -9.33
C ALA A 306 2.09 -12.48 -9.72
N TYR A 307 3.20 -12.47 -9.00
CA TYR A 307 4.30 -11.52 -9.23
C TYR A 307 5.11 -11.85 -10.47
N LEU A 308 5.39 -13.14 -10.72
CA LEU A 308 6.09 -13.56 -11.94
C LEU A 308 5.21 -13.30 -13.17
N ALA A 309 3.92 -13.62 -13.08
CA ALA A 309 2.97 -13.31 -14.14
C ALA A 309 2.84 -11.81 -14.38
N ALA A 310 2.76 -11.00 -13.31
CA ALA A 310 2.72 -9.55 -13.41
C ALA A 310 4.00 -8.97 -14.03
N LEU A 311 5.18 -9.50 -13.66
CA LEU A 311 6.45 -9.08 -14.25
C LEU A 311 6.51 -9.40 -15.75
N LEU A 312 6.05 -10.59 -16.14
CA LEU A 312 5.99 -10.98 -17.54
C LEU A 312 5.07 -10.04 -18.33
N VAL A 313 3.86 -9.78 -17.85
CA VAL A 313 2.91 -8.85 -18.51
C VAL A 313 3.50 -7.43 -18.55
N PHE A 314 4.08 -6.96 -17.45
CA PHE A 314 4.75 -5.67 -17.38
C PHE A 314 5.88 -5.57 -18.42
N HIS A 315 6.71 -6.60 -18.55
CA HIS A 315 7.80 -6.64 -19.52
C HIS A 315 7.28 -6.66 -20.97
N LEU A 316 6.23 -7.42 -21.27
CA LEU A 316 5.65 -7.49 -22.62
C LEU A 316 5.05 -6.15 -23.04
N LEU A 317 4.38 -5.43 -22.13
CA LEU A 317 3.79 -4.12 -22.40
C LEU A 317 4.82 -2.99 -22.37
N SER A 318 5.87 -3.10 -21.58
CA SER A 318 6.94 -2.13 -21.45
C SER A 318 8.31 -2.85 -21.43
N PRO A 319 8.81 -3.31 -22.61
CA PRO A 319 10.10 -4.00 -22.71
C PRO A 319 11.27 -3.13 -22.23
N LYS A 320 11.18 -1.82 -22.49
CA LYS A 320 12.08 -0.79 -21.98
C LYS A 320 11.26 0.27 -21.25
N LEU A 321 11.84 0.85 -20.19
CA LEU A 321 11.25 1.97 -19.46
C LEU A 321 11.56 3.27 -20.20
N GLU A 322 10.96 3.44 -21.38
CA GLU A 322 11.15 4.63 -22.22
C GLU A 322 10.14 5.72 -21.81
N PRO A 323 10.59 6.98 -21.75
CA PRO A 323 9.70 8.10 -21.47
C PRO A 323 8.59 8.23 -22.51
N VAL A 324 7.37 8.45 -22.02
CA VAL A 324 6.18 8.70 -22.85
C VAL A 324 6.13 10.18 -23.21
N THR A 325 6.01 10.47 -24.50
CA THR A 325 5.67 11.82 -25.01
C THR A 325 4.16 11.98 -25.01
N LEU A 326 3.68 12.96 -24.24
CA LEU A 326 2.26 13.32 -24.21
C LEU A 326 2.07 14.54 -25.10
N GLU A 327 1.71 14.30 -26.37
CA GLU A 327 1.33 15.35 -27.33
C GLU A 327 -0.08 15.88 -27.05
#